data_1780b9f8f8833d651ce2741ceece73c5
#
_entry.id   1780b9f8f8833d651ce2741ceece73c5
#
_cell.length_a   1.000
_cell.length_b   1.000
_cell.length_c   1.000
_cell.angle_alpha   90.00
_cell.angle_beta   90.00
_cell.angle_gamma   90.00
#
_symmetry.space_group_name_H-M   'P 1'
#
loop_
_entity.id
_entity.type
_entity.pdbx_description
1 polymer ?
#
loop_
_entity_poly.entity_id
_entity_poly.type
_entity_poly.pdbx_seq_one_letter_code
_entity_poly.pdbx_strand_id
1 'polypeptide(L)'
;MNELHNFLQLFKNPLKLIKPLGSRGLLNWLPDEIYLKLVFKACLNKKLNLTNPQTYNEKLQWLKINYRDPLYPKIVDKYEVRTFIKKQIGEDYLIPLIDVYNNVEEIEWETLPKKFVLKCTHGSGTNIICKNKDKLDIEKAKKQIEK
;
A
#
# COMPACT_ATOMS: atom_id res chain seq x y z
N MET A 1 25.73 6.57 -14.31
CA MET A 1 26.22 7.67 -13.44
C MET A 1 25.30 7.98 -12.25
N ASN A 2 24.01 7.63 -12.29
CA ASN A 2 23.04 7.94 -11.20
C ASN A 2 23.09 7.00 -9.99
N GLU A 3 23.46 5.73 -10.14
CA GLU A 3 23.44 4.77 -9.03
C GLU A 3 24.54 5.02 -8.00
N LEU A 4 25.76 5.34 -8.45
CA LEU A 4 26.88 5.64 -7.56
C LEU A 4 26.65 6.93 -6.75
N HIS A 5 26.03 7.93 -7.37
CA HIS A 5 25.67 9.17 -6.69
C HIS A 5 24.58 8.94 -5.62
N ASN A 6 23.58 8.11 -5.91
CA ASN A 6 22.54 7.72 -4.95
C ASN A 6 23.13 6.89 -3.80
N PHE A 7 24.09 6.01 -4.08
CA PHE A 7 24.80 5.21 -3.07
C PHE A 7 25.64 6.10 -2.13
N LEU A 8 26.37 7.07 -2.67
CA LEU A 8 27.14 8.03 -1.86
C LEU A 8 26.23 8.95 -1.01
N GLN A 9 25.05 9.29 -1.49
CA GLN A 9 24.06 10.05 -0.73
C GLN A 9 23.48 9.25 0.45
N LEU A 10 23.42 7.91 0.35
CA LEU A 10 22.98 7.04 1.45
C LEU A 10 23.97 7.05 2.62
N PHE A 11 25.27 7.10 2.36
CA PHE A 11 26.28 7.26 3.42
C PHE A 11 26.21 8.62 4.13
N LYS A 12 25.81 9.68 3.42
CA LYS A 12 25.64 11.00 4.02
C LYS A 12 24.39 11.12 4.91
N ASN A 13 23.40 10.24 4.73
CA ASN A 13 22.19 10.21 5.55
C ASN A 13 21.70 8.77 5.77
N PRO A 14 22.28 8.04 6.75
CA PRO A 14 21.95 6.64 7.00
C PRO A 14 20.47 6.42 7.35
N LEU A 15 19.76 7.45 7.82
CA LEU A 15 18.32 7.37 8.10
C LEU A 15 17.49 7.10 6.84
N LYS A 16 17.99 7.44 5.65
CA LYS A 16 17.29 7.13 4.38
C LYS A 16 17.21 5.64 4.09
N LEU A 17 18.08 4.81 4.70
CA LEU A 17 18.05 3.35 4.57
C LEU A 17 16.92 2.69 5.38
N ILE A 18 16.38 3.36 6.38
CA ILE A 18 15.39 2.76 7.29
C ILE A 18 14.14 2.31 6.53
N LYS A 19 13.65 3.11 5.58
CA LYS A 19 12.46 2.74 4.78
C LYS A 19 12.68 1.50 3.92
N PRO A 20 13.71 1.44 3.05
CA PRO A 20 13.96 0.26 2.22
C PRO A 20 14.34 -0.99 3.04
N LEU A 21 15.00 -0.84 4.17
CA LEU A 21 15.27 -1.97 5.06
C LEU A 21 14.00 -2.46 5.75
N GLY A 22 13.17 -1.55 6.22
CA GLY A 22 11.88 -1.89 6.83
C GLY A 22 10.92 -2.55 5.85
N SER A 23 10.81 -2.07 4.60
CA SER A 23 9.95 -2.68 3.58
C SER A 23 10.38 -4.10 3.17
N ARG A 24 11.65 -4.46 3.41
CA ARG A 24 12.19 -5.82 3.21
C ARG A 24 12.13 -6.69 4.48
N GLY A 25 11.50 -6.21 5.55
CA GLY A 25 11.38 -6.95 6.81
C GLY A 25 12.66 -7.02 7.65
N LEU A 26 13.75 -6.39 7.21
CA LEU A 26 15.05 -6.47 7.90
C LEU A 26 15.08 -5.74 9.25
N LEU A 27 14.05 -4.95 9.55
CA LEU A 27 13.91 -4.20 10.81
C LEU A 27 12.72 -4.71 11.67
N ASN A 28 12.16 -5.89 11.36
CA ASN A 28 11.03 -6.46 12.11
C ASN A 28 11.35 -6.80 13.57
N TRP A 29 12.62 -6.89 13.93
CA TRP A 29 13.08 -7.08 15.30
C TRP A 29 13.02 -5.81 16.16
N LEU A 30 12.87 -4.61 15.52
CA LEU A 30 12.74 -3.35 16.23
C LEU A 30 11.33 -3.19 16.79
N PRO A 31 11.16 -2.72 18.05
CA PRO A 31 9.87 -2.29 18.55
C PRO A 31 9.22 -1.22 17.65
N ASP A 32 7.92 -1.34 17.41
CA ASP A 32 7.16 -0.44 16.53
C ASP A 32 7.41 1.05 16.84
N GLU A 33 7.48 1.41 18.11
CA GLU A 33 7.71 2.79 18.53
C GLU A 33 9.07 3.32 18.09
N ILE A 34 10.12 2.51 18.22
CA ILE A 34 11.47 2.88 17.80
C ILE A 34 11.53 3.01 16.28
N TYR A 35 10.98 2.01 15.57
CA TYR A 35 10.91 2.04 14.12
C TYR A 35 10.19 3.29 13.59
N LEU A 36 9.03 3.62 14.16
CA LEU A 36 8.25 4.80 13.77
C LEU A 36 8.99 6.12 14.06
N LYS A 37 9.69 6.23 15.19
CA LYS A 37 10.52 7.40 15.51
C LYS A 37 11.64 7.60 14.48
N LEU A 38 12.30 6.51 14.07
CA LEU A 38 13.36 6.55 13.07
C LEU A 38 12.81 6.92 11.68
N VAL A 39 11.72 6.29 11.24
CA VAL A 39 11.07 6.60 9.96
C VAL A 39 10.58 8.05 9.92
N PHE A 40 9.97 8.51 11.00
CA PHE A 40 9.48 9.90 11.11
C PHE A 40 10.62 10.90 10.99
N LYS A 41 11.74 10.64 11.68
CA LYS A 41 12.95 11.47 11.58
C LYS A 41 13.55 11.43 10.17
N ALA A 42 13.60 10.26 9.56
CA ALA A 42 14.10 10.09 8.19
C ALA A 42 13.28 10.84 7.13
N CYS A 43 11.95 10.86 7.30
CA CYS A 43 11.04 11.45 6.32
C CYS A 43 10.80 12.94 6.51
N LEU A 44 10.68 13.40 7.76
CA LEU A 44 10.24 14.75 8.09
C LEU A 44 11.33 15.61 8.72
N ASN A 45 12.49 15.00 9.00
CA ASN A 45 13.60 15.62 9.74
C ASN A 45 13.18 16.23 11.10
N LYS A 46 12.14 15.65 11.74
CA LYS A 46 11.59 16.06 13.02
C LYS A 46 11.60 14.89 14.00
N LYS A 47 11.65 15.18 15.32
CA LYS A 47 11.41 14.16 16.33
C LYS A 47 9.92 13.84 16.40
N LEU A 48 9.58 12.56 16.51
CA LEU A 48 8.21 12.10 16.72
C LEU A 48 7.87 12.21 18.21
N ASN A 49 6.83 12.97 18.55
CA ASN A 49 6.27 13.02 19.89
C ASN A 49 5.04 12.11 19.97
N LEU A 50 5.17 11.00 20.68
CA LEU A 50 4.07 10.05 20.89
C LEU A 50 3.37 10.26 22.24
N THR A 51 3.99 10.98 23.17
CA THR A 51 3.40 11.25 24.48
C THR A 51 2.32 12.35 24.39
N ASN A 52 2.59 13.38 23.60
CA ASN A 52 1.65 14.48 23.38
C ASN A 52 1.69 14.90 21.89
N PRO A 53 1.05 14.11 20.99
CA PRO A 53 1.08 14.36 19.55
C PRO A 53 0.26 15.60 19.19
N GLN A 54 0.90 16.62 18.63
CA GLN A 54 0.25 17.88 18.25
C GLN A 54 -0.10 17.92 16.77
N THR A 55 0.83 17.45 15.92
CA THR A 55 0.63 17.49 14.47
C THR A 55 -0.18 16.30 13.96
N TYR A 56 -0.83 16.46 12.81
CA TYR A 56 -1.56 15.38 12.13
C TYR A 56 -0.69 14.14 11.94
N ASN A 57 0.55 14.32 11.48
CA ASN A 57 1.48 13.20 11.26
C ASN A 57 1.86 12.49 12.57
N GLU A 58 2.02 13.18 13.67
CA GLU A 58 2.28 12.58 14.98
C GLU A 58 1.06 11.80 15.48
N LYS A 59 -0.14 12.36 15.33
CA LYS A 59 -1.41 11.69 15.68
C LYS A 59 -1.60 10.41 14.88
N LEU A 60 -1.27 10.39 13.59
CA LEU A 60 -1.30 9.17 12.77
C LEU A 60 -0.33 8.09 13.28
N GLN A 61 0.90 8.46 13.68
CA GLN A 61 1.84 7.48 14.23
C GLN A 61 1.37 6.97 15.59
N TRP A 62 0.80 7.83 16.43
CA TRP A 62 0.23 7.45 17.71
C TRP A 62 -0.92 6.45 17.53
N LEU A 63 -1.82 6.68 16.58
CA LEU A 63 -2.92 5.76 16.25
C LEU A 63 -2.40 4.39 15.82
N LYS A 64 -1.33 4.30 15.04
CA LYS A 64 -0.75 3.00 14.62
C LYS A 64 -0.29 2.13 15.78
N ILE A 65 0.12 2.75 16.90
CA ILE A 65 0.60 2.02 18.08
C ILE A 65 -0.55 1.70 19.03
N ASN A 66 -1.40 2.70 19.31
CA ASN A 66 -2.31 2.67 20.42
C ASN A 66 -3.74 2.24 20.02
N TYR A 67 -4.07 2.30 18.74
CA TYR A 67 -5.41 1.98 18.26
C TYR A 67 -5.37 0.91 17.18
N ARG A 68 -5.61 -0.34 17.57
CA ARG A 68 -5.57 -1.53 16.71
C ARG A 68 -6.95 -2.20 16.71
N ASP A 69 -7.87 -1.66 15.94
CA ASP A 69 -9.19 -2.25 15.77
C ASP A 69 -9.11 -3.45 14.82
N PRO A 70 -9.63 -4.64 15.18
CA PRO A 70 -9.69 -5.82 14.31
C PRO A 70 -10.46 -5.60 13.01
N LEU A 71 -11.27 -4.55 12.95
CA LEU A 71 -12.01 -4.17 11.74
C LEU A 71 -11.09 -3.56 10.66
N TYR A 72 -9.98 -2.92 11.05
CA TYR A 72 -9.11 -2.21 10.11
C TYR A 72 -8.55 -3.06 8.97
N PRO A 73 -8.03 -4.27 9.19
CA PRO A 73 -7.58 -5.13 8.10
C PRO A 73 -8.68 -5.38 7.06
N LYS A 74 -9.92 -5.58 7.49
CA LYS A 74 -11.09 -5.81 6.62
C LYS A 74 -11.48 -4.54 5.84
N ILE A 75 -11.41 -3.37 6.47
CA ILE A 75 -11.74 -2.09 5.80
C ILE A 75 -10.66 -1.70 4.79
N VAL A 76 -9.40 -2.05 5.04
CA VAL A 76 -8.27 -1.74 4.14
C VAL A 76 -8.26 -2.67 2.93
N ASP A 77 -8.74 -3.91 3.06
CA ASP A 77 -8.89 -4.81 1.92
C ASP A 77 -10.00 -4.35 0.99
N LYS A 78 -9.67 -4.16 -0.31
CA LYS A 78 -10.60 -3.58 -1.30
C LYS A 78 -11.76 -4.49 -1.68
N TYR A 79 -11.64 -5.79 -1.39
CA TYR A 79 -12.73 -6.74 -1.61
C TYR A 79 -13.58 -6.89 -0.34
N GLU A 80 -12.97 -7.13 0.81
CA GLU A 80 -13.68 -7.33 2.08
C GLU A 80 -14.47 -6.09 2.51
N VAL A 81 -13.94 -4.88 2.28
CA VAL A 81 -14.63 -3.62 2.60
C VAL A 81 -15.99 -3.49 1.91
N ARG A 82 -16.21 -4.16 0.78
CA ARG A 82 -17.49 -4.13 0.06
C ARG A 82 -18.63 -4.66 0.91
N THR A 83 -18.39 -5.74 1.67
CA THR A 83 -19.40 -6.29 2.60
C THR A 83 -19.75 -5.29 3.70
N PHE A 84 -18.74 -4.59 4.22
CA PHE A 84 -18.95 -3.54 5.21
C PHE A 84 -19.75 -2.37 4.65
N ILE A 85 -19.39 -1.85 3.46
CA ILE A 85 -20.09 -0.74 2.79
C ILE A 85 -21.55 -1.12 2.49
N LYS A 86 -21.77 -2.32 1.91
CA LYS A 86 -23.11 -2.83 1.62
C LYS A 86 -24.02 -2.82 2.85
N LYS A 87 -23.46 -3.24 4.01
CA LYS A 87 -24.18 -3.28 5.29
C LYS A 87 -24.45 -1.89 5.87
N GLN A 88 -23.54 -0.94 5.72
CA GLN A 88 -23.65 0.38 6.35
C GLN A 88 -24.47 1.39 5.56
N ILE A 89 -24.30 1.43 4.25
CA ILE A 89 -24.88 2.48 3.40
C ILE A 89 -25.60 1.96 2.16
N GLY A 90 -25.53 0.65 1.89
CA GLY A 90 -26.23 0.03 0.75
C GLY A 90 -25.32 -0.35 -0.41
N GLU A 91 -25.85 -1.19 -1.30
CA GLU A 91 -25.13 -1.73 -2.46
C GLU A 91 -24.96 -0.71 -3.58
N ASP A 92 -25.85 0.27 -3.67
CA ASP A 92 -25.85 1.31 -4.71
C ASP A 92 -24.59 2.18 -4.70
N TYR A 93 -23.88 2.22 -3.57
CA TYR A 93 -22.61 2.92 -3.42
C TYR A 93 -21.38 2.10 -3.83
N LEU A 94 -21.59 0.85 -4.25
CA LEU A 94 -20.49 -0.03 -4.69
C LEU A 94 -20.36 -0.01 -6.21
N ILE A 95 -19.14 0.24 -6.68
CA ILE A 95 -18.81 0.06 -8.11
C ILE A 95 -19.03 -1.42 -8.46
N PRO A 96 -19.66 -1.74 -9.61
CA PRO A 96 -19.86 -3.11 -10.05
C PRO A 96 -18.56 -3.90 -10.05
N LEU A 97 -18.58 -5.08 -9.42
CA LEU A 97 -17.47 -6.01 -9.41
C LEU A 97 -17.64 -6.96 -10.59
N ILE A 98 -16.59 -7.08 -11.40
CA ILE A 98 -16.60 -8.01 -12.54
C ILE A 98 -16.26 -9.40 -12.03
N ASP A 99 -15.11 -9.53 -11.36
CA ASP A 99 -14.65 -10.80 -10.81
C ASP A 99 -13.57 -10.59 -9.72
N VAL A 100 -13.20 -11.70 -9.05
CA VAL A 100 -12.14 -11.77 -8.05
C VAL A 100 -11.26 -12.98 -8.34
N TYR A 101 -9.96 -12.77 -8.44
CA TYR A 101 -8.97 -13.78 -8.73
C TYR A 101 -7.98 -13.90 -7.57
N ASN A 102 -7.57 -15.11 -7.22
CA ASN A 102 -6.57 -15.34 -6.16
C ASN A 102 -5.15 -15.13 -6.66
N ASN A 103 -4.92 -15.37 -7.94
CA ASN A 103 -3.64 -15.16 -8.59
C ASN A 103 -3.81 -14.66 -10.03
N VAL A 104 -2.74 -14.19 -10.64
CA VAL A 104 -2.78 -13.59 -11.96
C VAL A 104 -3.07 -14.60 -13.07
N GLU A 105 -2.79 -15.88 -12.85
CA GLU A 105 -3.00 -16.95 -13.82
C GLU A 105 -4.48 -17.31 -14.00
N GLU A 106 -5.30 -17.03 -12.98
CA GLU A 106 -6.75 -17.26 -13.04
C GLU A 106 -7.49 -16.20 -13.88
N ILE A 107 -6.81 -15.11 -14.28
CA ILE A 107 -7.45 -14.03 -15.02
C ILE A 107 -7.74 -14.47 -16.45
N GLU A 108 -9.01 -14.63 -16.77
CA GLU A 108 -9.48 -14.90 -18.13
C GLU A 108 -9.51 -13.59 -18.94
N TRP A 109 -8.36 -13.16 -19.45
CA TRP A 109 -8.20 -11.88 -20.15
C TRP A 109 -9.16 -11.70 -21.32
N GLU A 110 -9.54 -12.80 -22.00
CA GLU A 110 -10.47 -12.77 -23.14
C GLU A 110 -11.89 -12.41 -22.73
N THR A 111 -12.33 -12.81 -21.55
CA THR A 111 -13.70 -12.57 -21.05
C THR A 111 -13.87 -11.16 -20.48
N LEU A 112 -12.77 -10.49 -20.13
CA LEU A 112 -12.82 -9.15 -19.57
C LEU A 112 -13.42 -8.14 -20.57
N PRO A 113 -14.18 -7.14 -20.08
CA PRO A 113 -14.78 -6.12 -20.95
C PRO A 113 -13.70 -5.24 -21.61
N LYS A 114 -14.09 -4.45 -22.63
CA LYS A 114 -13.15 -3.57 -23.35
C LYS A 114 -12.46 -2.54 -22.45
N LYS A 115 -13.11 -2.17 -21.33
CA LYS A 115 -12.58 -1.22 -20.33
C LYS A 115 -12.78 -1.79 -18.95
N PHE A 116 -11.72 -1.86 -18.17
CA PHE A 116 -11.76 -2.38 -16.79
C PHE A 116 -10.65 -1.79 -15.94
N VAL A 117 -10.73 -2.04 -14.64
CA VAL A 117 -9.66 -1.74 -13.69
C VAL A 117 -9.37 -3.00 -12.88
N LEU A 118 -8.12 -3.45 -12.88
CA LEU A 118 -7.64 -4.47 -11.96
C LEU A 118 -6.95 -3.80 -10.78
N LYS A 119 -7.23 -4.31 -9.59
CA LYS A 119 -6.64 -3.81 -8.34
C LYS A 119 -6.29 -4.99 -7.44
N CYS A 120 -5.09 -4.99 -6.87
CA CYS A 120 -4.82 -5.90 -5.75
C CYS A 120 -5.72 -5.53 -4.56
N THR A 121 -6.18 -6.51 -3.81
CA THR A 121 -7.06 -6.31 -2.66
C THR A 121 -6.34 -5.52 -1.57
N HIS A 122 -5.05 -5.77 -1.39
CA HIS A 122 -4.17 -5.07 -0.46
C HIS A 122 -3.12 -4.25 -1.21
N GLY A 123 -2.51 -3.30 -0.53
CA GLY A 123 -1.47 -2.45 -1.10
C GLY A 123 -1.99 -1.31 -1.99
N SER A 124 -1.06 -0.49 -2.46
CA SER A 124 -1.33 0.65 -3.33
C SER A 124 -0.22 0.74 -4.39
N GLY A 125 -0.58 0.85 -5.65
CA GLY A 125 0.40 1.03 -6.73
C GLY A 125 0.41 -0.05 -7.80
N THR A 126 -0.27 -1.18 -7.58
CA THR A 126 -0.42 -2.27 -8.55
C THR A 126 -1.74 -2.20 -9.33
N ASN A 127 -2.30 -1.00 -9.49
CA ASN A 127 -3.55 -0.82 -10.23
C ASN A 127 -3.29 -0.77 -11.74
N ILE A 128 -4.07 -1.51 -12.51
CA ILE A 128 -4.08 -1.47 -13.97
C ILE A 128 -5.38 -0.84 -14.43
N ILE A 129 -5.31 0.28 -15.12
CA ILE A 129 -6.45 0.97 -15.72
C ILE A 129 -6.43 0.68 -17.22
N CYS A 130 -7.24 -0.28 -17.65
CA CYS A 130 -7.40 -0.63 -19.05
C CYS A 130 -8.48 0.24 -19.69
N LYS A 131 -8.08 1.14 -20.58
CA LYS A 131 -9.00 1.99 -21.36
C LYS A 131 -9.38 1.37 -22.69
N ASN A 132 -8.60 0.41 -23.18
CA ASN A 132 -8.86 -0.36 -24.41
C ASN A 132 -8.12 -1.69 -24.31
N LYS A 133 -8.87 -2.80 -24.23
CA LYS A 133 -8.32 -4.16 -24.11
C LYS A 133 -7.45 -4.56 -25.32
N ASP A 134 -7.84 -4.16 -26.52
CA ASP A 134 -7.11 -4.51 -27.74
C ASP A 134 -5.67 -3.93 -27.79
N LYS A 135 -5.39 -2.93 -26.95
CA LYS A 135 -4.07 -2.29 -26.80
C LYS A 135 -3.36 -2.64 -25.49
N LEU A 136 -3.91 -3.57 -24.71
CA LEU A 136 -3.33 -3.95 -23.43
C LEU A 136 -2.17 -4.92 -23.65
N ASP A 137 -1.01 -4.58 -23.14
CA ASP A 137 0.12 -5.49 -23.00
C ASP A 137 -0.11 -6.38 -21.76
N ILE A 138 -0.64 -7.59 -22.01
CA ILE A 138 -1.02 -8.55 -20.97
C ILE A 138 0.22 -8.99 -20.17
N GLU A 139 1.35 -9.26 -20.82
CA GLU A 139 2.57 -9.70 -20.13
C GLU A 139 3.13 -8.62 -19.18
N LYS A 140 3.06 -7.37 -19.61
CA LYS A 140 3.43 -6.23 -18.76
C LYS A 140 2.45 -6.07 -17.60
N ALA A 141 1.16 -6.27 -17.86
CA ALA A 141 0.11 -6.21 -16.84
C ALA A 141 0.31 -7.29 -15.77
N LYS A 142 0.56 -8.54 -16.16
CA LYS A 142 0.88 -9.66 -15.24
C LYS A 142 2.05 -9.29 -14.33
N LYS A 143 3.19 -8.91 -14.90
CA LYS A 143 4.40 -8.50 -14.15
C LYS A 143 4.18 -7.32 -13.21
N GLN A 144 3.17 -6.49 -13.48
CA GLN A 144 2.85 -5.35 -12.62
C GLN A 144 2.03 -5.78 -11.39
N ILE A 145 1.15 -6.78 -11.54
CA ILE A 145 0.30 -7.30 -10.45
C ILE A 145 1.10 -8.17 -9.48
N GLU A 146 2.08 -8.93 -9.99
CA GLU A 146 2.94 -9.83 -9.20
C GLU A 146 3.98 -9.12 -8.31
N LYS A 147 4.15 -7.82 -8.42
CA LYS A 147 5.08 -7.00 -7.60
C LYS A 147 4.50 -6.65 -6.23
#